data_61a103dde64370eea3d50ea7ef9ef4cc
#
_entry.id   61a103dde64370eea3d50ea7ef9ef4cc
#
_cell.length_a   1.000
_cell.length_b   1.000
_cell.length_c   1.000
_cell.angle_alpha   90.00
_cell.angle_beta   90.00
_cell.angle_gamma   90.00
#
_symmetry.space_group_name_H-M   'P 1'
#
loop_
_entity.id
_entity.type
_entity.pdbx_description
1 polymer ?
#
loop_
_entity_poly.entity_id
_entity_poly.type
_entity_poly.pdbx_seq_one_letter_code
_entity_poly.pdbx_strand_id
1 'polypeptide(L)'
;MDASLVSRVLARFVRIEPGEGRALFWAFAYFFFLLCSYYVLRPLRDEMGVAAGVANLQWLFTATFFVMLLVMPGFGALVARLPRPRFIAWVYRFFMLSLLGFWALLVLDVGRVPVARALFVWISVFNLFVVTVFWGFMSERFGYQRGRRLFGFIAAGGTAGALLGPSLTALLAVPLGPTHLLLVSVLLLELATRCAGALMRTPLPVEDDARPRSSMEEALGGGMWAGLTEVLQSRYLQIICLHVLLLSLTNTFLYFQQAAIVAGAFDSPAERTRVFALIDLSVGLTTLAVQLLFTGRVILRFGAGIALALLALITAAGFAVIAMAPVLIAVIGFQALKRAAEFSLANPARETLFTVVTPEQMYKSKSFIDTAVFRGGDAASGWVYTGLRQSLALDASAIAWLTVPVALAWAAMLLKLGAMQKALAARHSPAGARE
;
A
#
# COMPACT_ATOMS: atom_id res chain seq x y z
N MET A 1 -10.41 0.68 -34.73
CA MET A 1 -10.79 1.58 -33.62
C MET A 1 -9.93 2.82 -33.76
N ASP A 2 -10.56 3.96 -34.17
CA ASP A 2 -9.85 5.15 -34.61
C ASP A 2 -8.93 5.75 -33.55
N ALA A 3 -7.63 5.77 -33.84
CA ALA A 3 -6.60 6.42 -33.02
C ALA A 3 -6.95 7.89 -32.67
N SER A 4 -7.80 8.54 -33.48
CA SER A 4 -8.31 9.93 -33.31
C SER A 4 -9.33 10.07 -32.17
N LEU A 5 -10.11 9.05 -31.85
CA LEU A 5 -11.09 9.07 -30.74
C LEU A 5 -10.44 8.87 -29.40
N VAL A 6 -9.50 7.93 -29.32
CA VAL A 6 -8.71 7.66 -28.09
C VAL A 6 -7.85 8.87 -27.74
N SER A 7 -7.21 9.51 -28.74
CA SER A 7 -6.41 10.72 -28.51
C SER A 7 -7.24 11.91 -28.03
N ARG A 8 -8.47 12.09 -28.55
CA ARG A 8 -9.38 13.17 -28.13
C ARG A 8 -9.94 12.97 -26.72
N VAL A 9 -10.23 11.73 -26.33
CA VAL A 9 -10.68 11.42 -24.96
C VAL A 9 -9.52 11.60 -23.97
N LEU A 10 -8.33 11.13 -24.31
CA LEU A 10 -7.12 11.28 -23.49
C LEU A 10 -6.71 12.76 -23.35
N ALA A 11 -6.82 13.56 -24.41
CA ALA A 11 -6.52 15.00 -24.37
C ALA A 11 -7.43 15.81 -23.42
N ARG A 12 -8.58 15.27 -23.03
CA ARG A 12 -9.50 15.89 -22.07
C ARG A 12 -9.05 15.71 -20.62
N PHE A 13 -8.25 14.69 -20.33
CA PHE A 13 -7.78 14.35 -18.99
C PHE A 13 -6.29 14.63 -18.77
N VAL A 14 -5.48 14.59 -19.83
CA VAL A 14 -4.03 14.77 -19.74
C VAL A 14 -3.53 15.57 -20.94
N ARG A 15 -2.78 16.65 -20.72
CA ARG A 15 -2.07 17.37 -21.78
C ARG A 15 -0.86 16.53 -22.21
N ILE A 16 -0.99 15.86 -23.35
CA ILE A 16 0.09 15.06 -23.95
C ILE A 16 0.75 15.91 -25.03
N GLU A 17 2.04 16.12 -24.95
CA GLU A 17 2.81 16.82 -25.96
C GLU A 17 3.21 15.89 -27.11
N PRO A 18 3.46 16.43 -28.32
CA PRO A 18 3.90 15.64 -29.47
C PRO A 18 5.16 14.81 -29.11
N GLY A 19 5.12 13.51 -29.40
CA GLY A 19 6.23 12.59 -29.12
C GLY A 19 6.17 11.87 -27.76
N GLU A 20 5.32 12.27 -26.81
CA GLU A 20 5.20 11.64 -25.49
C GLU A 20 4.27 10.42 -25.45
N GLY A 21 3.30 10.34 -26.36
CA GLY A 21 2.22 9.36 -26.28
C GLY A 21 2.69 7.91 -26.24
N ARG A 22 3.75 7.57 -26.99
CA ARG A 22 4.33 6.22 -26.99
C ARG A 22 5.00 5.86 -25.68
N ALA A 23 5.73 6.79 -25.08
CA ALA A 23 6.36 6.61 -23.77
C ALA A 23 5.30 6.50 -22.66
N LEU A 24 4.26 7.33 -22.71
CA LEU A 24 3.14 7.30 -21.79
C LEU A 24 2.39 5.96 -21.83
N PHE A 25 2.15 5.42 -23.04
CA PHE A 25 1.53 4.10 -23.23
C PHE A 25 2.37 2.99 -22.56
N TRP A 26 3.68 2.96 -22.82
CA TRP A 26 4.55 1.94 -22.21
C TRP A 26 4.67 2.11 -20.69
N ALA A 27 4.68 3.32 -20.17
CA ALA A 27 4.69 3.59 -18.73
C ALA A 27 3.38 3.12 -18.06
N PHE A 28 2.23 3.40 -18.68
CA PHE A 28 0.92 2.91 -18.24
C PHE A 28 0.87 1.37 -18.25
N ALA A 29 1.25 0.73 -19.37
CA ALA A 29 1.26 -0.72 -19.52
C ALA A 29 2.22 -1.39 -18.53
N TYR A 30 3.39 -0.80 -18.29
CA TYR A 30 4.35 -1.28 -17.31
C TYR A 30 3.72 -1.31 -15.91
N PHE A 31 3.11 -0.20 -15.47
CA PHE A 31 2.49 -0.15 -14.13
C PHE A 31 1.26 -1.05 -14.03
N PHE A 32 0.49 -1.16 -15.09
CA PHE A 32 -0.64 -2.06 -15.19
C PHE A 32 -0.23 -3.52 -14.96
N PHE A 33 0.71 -4.04 -15.75
CA PHE A 33 1.16 -5.43 -15.61
C PHE A 33 1.87 -5.68 -14.28
N LEU A 34 2.64 -4.71 -13.78
CA LEU A 34 3.35 -4.81 -12.52
C LEU A 34 2.39 -4.97 -11.34
N LEU A 35 1.39 -4.08 -11.24
CA LEU A 35 0.41 -4.17 -10.17
C LEU A 35 -0.57 -5.32 -10.37
N CYS A 36 -0.91 -5.67 -11.61
CA CYS A 36 -1.70 -6.87 -11.88
C CYS A 36 -0.97 -8.12 -11.35
N SER A 37 0.33 -8.29 -11.63
CA SER A 37 1.16 -9.36 -11.09
C SER A 37 1.14 -9.42 -9.57
N TYR A 38 1.36 -8.29 -8.89
CA TYR A 38 1.31 -8.23 -7.43
C TYR A 38 -0.07 -8.56 -6.87
N TYR A 39 -1.14 -8.02 -7.46
CA TYR A 39 -2.50 -8.24 -6.96
C TYR A 39 -3.05 -9.64 -7.27
N VAL A 40 -2.44 -10.41 -8.18
CA VAL A 40 -2.65 -11.86 -8.30
C VAL A 40 -2.03 -12.58 -7.09
N LEU A 41 -0.86 -12.16 -6.63
CA LEU A 41 -0.17 -12.79 -5.50
C LEU A 41 -0.76 -12.44 -4.13
N ARG A 42 -1.43 -11.29 -3.99
CA ARG A 42 -1.88 -10.80 -2.71
C ARG A 42 -2.91 -11.72 -2.04
N PRO A 43 -3.98 -12.18 -2.72
CA PRO A 43 -4.90 -13.16 -2.16
C PRO A 43 -4.22 -14.51 -1.83
N LEU A 44 -3.24 -14.90 -2.64
CA LEU A 44 -2.44 -16.09 -2.38
C LEU A 44 -1.59 -15.92 -1.11
N ARG A 45 -1.00 -14.73 -0.89
CA ARG A 45 -0.29 -14.42 0.36
C ARG A 45 -1.20 -14.60 1.58
N ASP A 46 -2.43 -14.11 1.50
CA ASP A 46 -3.38 -14.18 2.60
C ASP A 46 -3.79 -15.65 2.88
N GLU A 47 -3.95 -16.46 1.82
CA GLU A 47 -4.11 -17.92 1.95
C GLU A 47 -2.86 -18.59 2.55
N MET A 48 -1.66 -18.19 2.16
CA MET A 48 -0.44 -18.72 2.77
C MET A 48 -0.33 -18.39 4.26
N GLY A 49 -0.86 -17.23 4.68
CA GLY A 49 -1.02 -16.88 6.10
C GLY A 49 -1.94 -17.85 6.85
N VAL A 50 -3.05 -18.24 6.24
CA VAL A 50 -3.97 -19.26 6.80
C VAL A 50 -3.31 -20.64 6.81
N ALA A 51 -2.69 -21.07 5.72
CA ALA A 51 -1.99 -22.35 5.59
C ALA A 51 -0.82 -22.49 6.56
N ALA A 52 -0.15 -21.38 6.92
CA ALA A 52 0.89 -21.33 7.94
C ALA A 52 0.37 -21.45 9.38
N GLY A 53 -0.97 -21.41 9.55
CA GLY A 53 -1.69 -21.46 10.80
C GLY A 53 -2.05 -20.05 11.32
N VAL A 54 -3.34 -19.78 11.40
CA VAL A 54 -3.88 -18.46 11.85
C VAL A 54 -3.32 -18.06 13.23
N ALA A 55 -3.09 -19.02 14.11
CA ALA A 55 -2.49 -18.80 15.45
C ALA A 55 -1.03 -18.32 15.40
N ASN A 56 -0.37 -18.36 14.25
CA ASN A 56 1.03 -17.97 14.06
C ASN A 56 1.22 -16.69 13.25
N LEU A 57 0.14 -15.97 12.91
CA LEU A 57 0.20 -14.77 12.07
C LEU A 57 1.09 -13.68 12.67
N GLN A 58 1.15 -13.51 13.99
CA GLN A 58 2.03 -12.56 14.67
C GLN A 58 3.51 -12.80 14.33
N TRP A 59 3.92 -14.05 14.18
CA TRP A 59 5.30 -14.39 13.78
C TRP A 59 5.58 -14.00 12.33
N LEU A 60 4.60 -14.15 11.43
CA LEU A 60 4.74 -13.75 10.02
C LEU A 60 4.86 -12.23 9.88
N PHE A 61 4.09 -11.47 10.67
CA PHE A 61 4.19 -10.00 10.71
C PHE A 61 5.53 -9.54 11.28
N THR A 62 5.98 -10.20 12.37
CA THR A 62 7.30 -9.95 12.97
C THR A 62 8.43 -10.26 11.99
N ALA A 63 8.38 -11.42 11.34
CA ALA A 63 9.37 -11.79 10.33
C ALA A 63 9.39 -10.80 9.17
N THR A 64 8.21 -10.38 8.69
CA THR A 64 8.09 -9.38 7.63
C THR A 64 8.74 -8.05 8.04
N PHE A 65 8.50 -7.59 9.27
CA PHE A 65 9.11 -6.37 9.81
C PHE A 65 10.63 -6.44 9.80
N PHE A 66 11.20 -7.49 10.38
CA PHE A 66 12.67 -7.64 10.45
C PHE A 66 13.31 -7.83 9.07
N VAL A 67 12.69 -8.62 8.20
CA VAL A 67 13.19 -8.81 6.84
C VAL A 67 13.18 -7.49 6.07
N MET A 68 12.11 -6.71 6.15
CA MET A 68 12.05 -5.40 5.50
C MET A 68 13.10 -4.44 6.07
N LEU A 69 13.28 -4.40 7.39
CA LEU A 69 14.28 -3.56 8.04
C LEU A 69 15.71 -3.92 7.60
N LEU A 70 16.00 -5.21 7.43
CA LEU A 70 17.31 -5.72 7.01
C LEU A 70 17.57 -5.47 5.50
N VAL A 71 16.55 -5.66 4.67
CA VAL A 71 16.70 -5.63 3.20
C VAL A 71 16.71 -4.21 2.65
N MET A 72 16.03 -3.25 3.30
CA MET A 72 15.96 -1.86 2.84
C MET A 72 17.31 -1.15 2.67
N PRO A 73 18.26 -1.22 3.63
CA PRO A 73 19.58 -0.60 3.44
C PRO A 73 20.38 -1.24 2.31
N GLY A 74 20.32 -2.58 2.20
CA GLY A 74 20.98 -3.32 1.11
C GLY A 74 20.45 -2.94 -0.27
N PHE A 75 19.12 -2.76 -0.37
CA PHE A 75 18.46 -2.29 -1.58
C PHE A 75 18.94 -0.87 -1.96
N GLY A 76 18.97 0.07 -1.01
CA GLY A 76 19.46 1.43 -1.25
C GLY A 76 20.88 1.43 -1.79
N ALA A 77 21.77 0.62 -1.20
CA ALA A 77 23.16 0.45 -1.67
C ALA A 77 23.24 -0.16 -3.08
N LEU A 78 22.35 -1.11 -3.41
CA LEU A 78 22.29 -1.74 -4.74
C LEU A 78 21.81 -0.75 -5.81
N VAL A 79 20.78 0.03 -5.48
CA VAL A 79 20.25 1.11 -6.35
C VAL A 79 21.32 2.15 -6.67
N ALA A 80 22.16 2.51 -5.68
CA ALA A 80 23.22 3.50 -5.86
C ALA A 80 24.37 3.01 -6.75
N ARG A 81 24.61 1.69 -6.85
CA ARG A 81 25.77 1.12 -7.54
C ARG A 81 25.52 0.64 -8.97
N LEU A 82 24.27 0.32 -9.33
CA LEU A 82 23.96 -0.29 -10.62
C LEU A 82 23.30 0.69 -11.59
N PRO A 83 23.66 0.66 -12.90
CA PRO A 83 22.95 1.39 -13.94
C PRO A 83 21.49 0.97 -13.98
N ARG A 84 20.56 1.94 -13.96
CA ARG A 84 19.09 1.72 -13.88
C ARG A 84 18.54 0.63 -14.81
N PRO A 85 18.88 0.57 -16.12
CA PRO A 85 18.30 -0.45 -17.01
C PRO A 85 18.68 -1.87 -16.62
N ARG A 86 19.94 -2.09 -16.19
CA ARG A 86 20.41 -3.39 -15.71
C ARG A 86 19.80 -3.74 -14.36
N PHE A 87 19.71 -2.76 -13.47
CA PHE A 87 19.12 -2.92 -12.14
C PHE A 87 17.65 -3.41 -12.22
N ILE A 88 16.80 -2.75 -13.03
CA ILE A 88 15.39 -3.12 -13.19
C ILE A 88 15.26 -4.55 -13.73
N ALA A 89 16.04 -4.89 -14.77
CA ALA A 89 16.02 -6.22 -15.36
C ALA A 89 16.47 -7.30 -14.37
N TRP A 90 17.52 -7.05 -13.58
CA TRP A 90 18.03 -8.00 -12.57
C TRP A 90 17.04 -8.19 -11.42
N VAL A 91 16.46 -7.13 -10.90
CA VAL A 91 15.49 -7.19 -9.79
C VAL A 91 14.26 -8.00 -10.22
N TYR A 92 13.68 -7.74 -11.38
CA TYR A 92 12.48 -8.46 -11.81
C TYR A 92 12.78 -9.92 -12.17
N ARG A 93 13.92 -10.21 -12.77
CA ARG A 93 14.35 -11.59 -13.02
C ARG A 93 14.59 -12.36 -11.73
N PHE A 94 15.20 -11.73 -10.72
CA PHE A 94 15.33 -12.33 -9.40
C PHE A 94 13.95 -12.68 -8.80
N PHE A 95 12.99 -11.75 -8.89
CA PHE A 95 11.63 -12.01 -8.41
C PHE A 95 10.92 -13.09 -9.22
N MET A 96 11.07 -13.13 -10.52
CA MET A 96 10.51 -14.22 -11.36
C MET A 96 11.12 -15.58 -11.02
N LEU A 97 12.44 -15.67 -10.89
CA LEU A 97 13.12 -16.92 -10.54
C LEU A 97 12.73 -17.42 -9.16
N SER A 98 12.62 -16.52 -8.17
CA SER A 98 12.17 -16.90 -6.84
C SER A 98 10.70 -17.36 -6.82
N LEU A 99 9.79 -16.74 -7.61
CA LEU A 99 8.41 -17.21 -7.77
C LEU A 99 8.36 -18.61 -8.40
N LEU A 100 9.17 -18.87 -9.43
CA LEU A 100 9.30 -20.21 -10.02
C LEU A 100 9.85 -21.23 -9.02
N GLY A 101 10.81 -20.82 -8.18
CA GLY A 101 11.32 -21.64 -7.09
C GLY A 101 10.24 -21.99 -6.07
N PHE A 102 9.44 -21.00 -5.62
CA PHE A 102 8.31 -21.26 -4.73
C PHE A 102 7.24 -22.14 -5.38
N TRP A 103 6.94 -21.92 -6.66
CA TRP A 103 6.03 -22.78 -7.41
C TRP A 103 6.52 -24.24 -7.42
N ALA A 104 7.78 -24.48 -7.74
CA ALA A 104 8.35 -25.81 -7.75
C ALA A 104 8.30 -26.49 -6.38
N LEU A 105 8.66 -25.78 -5.30
CA LEU A 105 8.59 -26.31 -3.93
C LEU A 105 7.16 -26.68 -3.52
N LEU A 106 6.17 -25.87 -3.90
CA LEU A 106 4.75 -26.16 -3.60
C LEU A 106 4.20 -27.33 -4.45
N VAL A 107 4.61 -27.46 -5.71
CA VAL A 107 4.20 -28.58 -6.57
C VAL A 107 4.84 -29.89 -6.12
N LEU A 108 6.10 -29.86 -5.69
CA LEU A 108 6.82 -31.02 -5.15
C LEU A 108 6.44 -31.36 -3.70
N ASP A 109 5.55 -30.57 -3.09
CA ASP A 109 5.09 -30.70 -1.69
C ASP A 109 6.22 -30.71 -0.66
N VAL A 110 7.30 -29.99 -0.94
CA VAL A 110 8.46 -29.88 -0.06
C VAL A 110 8.17 -28.93 1.07
N GLY A 111 7.81 -29.44 2.25
CA GLY A 111 7.65 -28.66 3.46
C GLY A 111 6.62 -27.53 3.33
N ARG A 112 5.36 -27.87 3.09
CA ARG A 112 4.26 -26.94 2.76
C ARG A 112 4.15 -25.75 3.73
N VAL A 113 4.25 -25.98 5.04
CA VAL A 113 4.12 -24.92 6.06
C VAL A 113 5.32 -23.95 6.07
N PRO A 114 6.58 -24.38 6.10
CA PRO A 114 7.73 -23.49 5.97
C PRO A 114 7.71 -22.68 4.66
N VAL A 115 7.37 -23.31 3.53
CA VAL A 115 7.28 -22.64 2.22
C VAL A 115 6.17 -21.59 2.23
N ALA A 116 5.00 -21.87 2.82
CA ALA A 116 3.91 -20.91 2.97
C ALA A 116 4.34 -19.69 3.80
N ARG A 117 5.06 -19.91 4.91
CA ARG A 117 5.61 -18.82 5.75
C ARG A 117 6.62 -17.96 4.99
N ALA A 118 7.55 -18.58 4.29
CA ALA A 118 8.55 -17.91 3.48
C ALA A 118 7.89 -17.10 2.35
N LEU A 119 6.93 -17.67 1.65
CA LEU A 119 6.20 -17.03 0.55
C LEU A 119 5.37 -15.83 1.04
N PHE A 120 4.72 -15.92 2.22
CA PHE A 120 4.01 -14.81 2.84
C PHE A 120 4.92 -13.59 3.05
N VAL A 121 6.08 -13.79 3.68
CA VAL A 121 7.07 -12.73 3.92
C VAL A 121 7.61 -12.21 2.59
N TRP A 122 7.94 -13.10 1.67
CA TRP A 122 8.51 -12.76 0.38
C TRP A 122 7.57 -11.89 -0.46
N ILE A 123 6.26 -12.22 -0.56
CA ILE A 123 5.27 -11.39 -1.29
C ILE A 123 5.14 -10.00 -0.64
N SER A 124 5.26 -9.90 0.68
CA SER A 124 5.23 -8.62 1.37
C SER A 124 6.44 -7.75 1.02
N VAL A 125 7.62 -8.34 0.93
CA VAL A 125 8.86 -7.68 0.46
C VAL A 125 8.75 -7.31 -1.02
N PHE A 126 8.29 -8.24 -1.86
CA PHE A 126 8.08 -8.02 -3.29
C PHE A 126 7.26 -6.75 -3.57
N ASN A 127 6.13 -6.59 -2.89
CA ASN A 127 5.28 -5.40 -3.05
C ASN A 127 6.04 -4.08 -2.82
N LEU A 128 6.81 -4.01 -1.73
CA LEU A 128 7.56 -2.81 -1.40
C LEU A 128 8.56 -2.47 -2.51
N PHE A 129 9.30 -3.49 -2.97
CA PHE A 129 10.35 -3.28 -3.97
C PHE A 129 9.81 -2.91 -5.34
N VAL A 130 8.79 -3.62 -5.84
CA VAL A 130 8.30 -3.38 -7.21
C VAL A 130 7.72 -1.98 -7.36
N VAL A 131 7.02 -1.48 -6.34
CA VAL A 131 6.47 -0.12 -6.36
C VAL A 131 7.57 0.93 -6.24
N THR A 132 8.56 0.72 -5.37
CA THR A 132 9.69 1.64 -5.20
C THR A 132 10.56 1.72 -6.46
N VAL A 133 10.87 0.57 -7.07
CA VAL A 133 11.65 0.51 -8.33
C VAL A 133 10.90 1.20 -9.46
N PHE A 134 9.59 0.96 -9.56
CA PHE A 134 8.76 1.59 -10.58
C PHE A 134 8.78 3.12 -10.48
N TRP A 135 8.41 3.68 -9.32
CA TRP A 135 8.35 5.13 -9.15
C TRP A 135 9.72 5.79 -9.23
N GLY A 136 10.77 5.15 -8.74
CA GLY A 136 12.14 5.62 -8.91
C GLY A 136 12.51 5.75 -10.40
N PHE A 137 12.17 4.74 -11.22
CA PHE A 137 12.39 4.79 -12.66
C PHE A 137 11.52 5.84 -13.37
N MET A 138 10.24 5.96 -12.99
CA MET A 138 9.34 6.98 -13.57
C MET A 138 9.83 8.39 -13.28
N SER A 139 10.24 8.69 -12.05
CA SER A 139 10.74 10.01 -11.65
C SER A 139 12.00 10.39 -12.42
N GLU A 140 12.89 9.42 -12.67
CA GLU A 140 14.10 9.65 -13.45
C GLU A 140 13.81 9.84 -14.95
N ARG A 141 12.88 9.05 -15.49
CA ARG A 141 12.58 9.02 -16.94
C ARG A 141 11.80 10.24 -17.42
N PHE A 142 10.84 10.68 -16.62
CA PHE A 142 9.93 11.78 -17.00
C PHE A 142 10.33 13.14 -16.42
N GLY A 143 11.19 13.18 -15.37
CA GLY A 143 11.57 14.42 -14.72
C GLY A 143 10.40 15.09 -13.97
N TYR A 144 10.64 16.29 -13.43
CA TYR A 144 9.67 16.98 -12.58
C TYR A 144 8.47 17.55 -13.36
N GLN A 145 8.71 18.24 -14.47
CA GLN A 145 7.68 18.94 -15.25
C GLN A 145 6.67 17.95 -15.87
N ARG A 146 7.20 16.94 -16.58
CA ARG A 146 6.36 15.89 -17.18
C ARG A 146 5.70 15.03 -16.12
N GLY A 147 6.41 14.73 -15.02
CA GLY A 147 5.87 13.94 -13.92
C GLY A 147 4.59 14.54 -13.36
N ARG A 148 4.56 15.84 -13.06
CA ARG A 148 3.36 16.55 -12.58
C ARG A 148 2.16 16.41 -13.52
N ARG A 149 2.39 16.29 -14.81
CA ARG A 149 1.36 16.23 -15.83
C ARG A 149 0.92 14.80 -16.15
N LEU A 150 1.86 13.84 -16.17
CA LEU A 150 1.65 12.50 -16.72
C LEU A 150 1.49 11.41 -15.63
N PHE A 151 2.00 11.61 -14.40
CA PHE A 151 1.96 10.57 -13.36
C PHE A 151 0.54 10.17 -12.95
N GLY A 152 -0.43 11.07 -13.02
CA GLY A 152 -1.83 10.72 -12.77
C GLY A 152 -2.37 9.67 -13.75
N PHE A 153 -2.04 9.80 -15.05
CA PHE A 153 -2.42 8.82 -16.06
C PHE A 153 -1.65 7.49 -15.89
N ILE A 154 -0.36 7.56 -15.59
CA ILE A 154 0.46 6.38 -15.34
C ILE A 154 -0.09 5.62 -14.12
N ALA A 155 -0.46 6.34 -13.04
CA ALA A 155 -1.08 5.76 -11.85
C ALA A 155 -2.42 5.05 -12.14
N ALA A 156 -3.22 5.56 -13.10
CA ALA A 156 -4.44 4.89 -13.54
C ALA A 156 -4.17 3.49 -14.12
N GLY A 157 -3.01 3.27 -14.77
CA GLY A 157 -2.57 1.94 -15.18
C GLY A 157 -2.43 0.98 -14.00
N GLY A 158 -1.80 1.45 -12.92
CA GLY A 158 -1.69 0.68 -11.69
C GLY A 158 -3.05 0.37 -11.05
N THR A 159 -3.98 1.33 -11.03
CA THR A 159 -5.35 1.11 -10.54
C THR A 159 -6.08 0.04 -11.37
N ALA A 160 -5.98 0.10 -12.69
CA ALA A 160 -6.56 -0.92 -13.57
C ALA A 160 -5.95 -2.31 -13.32
N GLY A 161 -4.62 -2.39 -13.12
CA GLY A 161 -3.94 -3.63 -12.75
C GLY A 161 -4.37 -4.17 -11.38
N ALA A 162 -4.55 -3.27 -10.41
CA ALA A 162 -5.03 -3.61 -9.07
C ALA A 162 -6.49 -4.11 -9.03
N LEU A 163 -7.30 -3.80 -10.04
CA LEU A 163 -8.64 -4.36 -10.23
C LEU A 163 -8.59 -5.69 -11.01
N LEU A 164 -7.79 -5.74 -12.08
CA LEU A 164 -7.72 -6.95 -12.90
C LEU A 164 -7.04 -8.11 -12.16
N GLY A 165 -6.00 -7.85 -11.36
CA GLY A 165 -5.29 -8.90 -10.61
C GLY A 165 -6.20 -9.76 -9.74
N PRO A 166 -6.96 -9.18 -8.80
CA PRO A 166 -7.92 -9.94 -7.99
C PRO A 166 -9.03 -10.58 -8.83
N SER A 167 -9.48 -9.94 -9.92
CA SER A 167 -10.46 -10.52 -10.84
C SER A 167 -9.94 -11.80 -11.47
N LEU A 168 -8.69 -11.79 -11.97
CA LEU A 168 -8.03 -12.99 -12.51
C LEU A 168 -7.89 -14.07 -11.43
N THR A 169 -7.48 -13.69 -10.21
CA THR A 169 -7.36 -14.65 -9.11
C THR A 169 -8.71 -15.26 -8.75
N ALA A 170 -9.78 -14.45 -8.65
CA ALA A 170 -11.11 -14.96 -8.34
C ALA A 170 -11.65 -15.93 -9.39
N LEU A 171 -11.30 -15.73 -10.66
CA LEU A 171 -11.69 -16.60 -11.77
C LEU A 171 -10.82 -17.88 -11.85
N LEU A 172 -9.52 -17.76 -11.60
CA LEU A 172 -8.54 -18.81 -11.87
C LEU A 172 -8.17 -19.64 -10.64
N ALA A 173 -8.43 -19.17 -9.41
CA ALA A 173 -8.04 -19.87 -8.18
C ALA A 173 -8.61 -21.28 -8.05
N VAL A 174 -9.87 -21.47 -8.46
CA VAL A 174 -10.52 -22.79 -8.40
C VAL A 174 -10.10 -23.71 -9.55
N PRO A 175 -10.17 -23.30 -10.83
CA PRO A 175 -9.83 -24.20 -11.94
C PRO A 175 -8.32 -24.52 -12.05
N LEU A 176 -7.43 -23.56 -11.73
CA LEU A 176 -5.97 -23.77 -11.82
C LEU A 176 -5.34 -24.19 -10.49
N GLY A 177 -6.02 -23.91 -9.37
CA GLY A 177 -5.45 -24.04 -8.05
C GLY A 177 -4.53 -22.84 -7.68
N PRO A 178 -4.38 -22.54 -6.37
CA PRO A 178 -3.65 -21.36 -5.91
C PRO A 178 -2.16 -21.40 -6.29
N THR A 179 -1.54 -22.58 -6.31
CA THR A 179 -0.10 -22.73 -6.64
C THR A 179 0.22 -22.24 -8.06
N HIS A 180 -0.64 -22.49 -9.03
CA HIS A 180 -0.39 -22.11 -10.43
C HIS A 180 -0.61 -20.62 -10.70
N LEU A 181 -1.25 -19.88 -9.77
CA LEU A 181 -1.32 -18.42 -9.85
C LEU A 181 0.06 -17.75 -9.77
N LEU A 182 1.05 -18.42 -9.17
CA LEU A 182 2.45 -17.98 -9.21
C LEU A 182 2.96 -17.85 -10.65
N LEU A 183 2.61 -18.79 -11.53
CA LEU A 183 2.99 -18.75 -12.96
C LEU A 183 2.28 -17.61 -13.70
N VAL A 184 1.01 -17.35 -13.37
CA VAL A 184 0.28 -16.19 -13.93
C VAL A 184 0.98 -14.89 -13.53
N SER A 185 1.41 -14.77 -12.28
CA SER A 185 2.15 -13.60 -11.81
C SER A 185 3.51 -13.47 -12.50
N VAL A 186 4.25 -14.57 -12.71
CA VAL A 186 5.52 -14.57 -13.46
C VAL A 186 5.32 -14.06 -14.89
N LEU A 187 4.27 -14.53 -15.58
CA LEU A 187 3.94 -14.06 -16.93
C LEU A 187 3.65 -12.54 -16.95
N LEU A 188 2.84 -12.06 -16.02
CA LEU A 188 2.52 -10.64 -15.91
C LEU A 188 3.76 -9.80 -15.58
N LEU A 189 4.65 -10.30 -14.72
CA LEU A 189 5.90 -9.63 -14.38
C LEU A 189 6.89 -9.60 -15.57
N GLU A 190 6.91 -10.64 -16.40
CA GLU A 190 7.68 -10.64 -17.65
C GLU A 190 7.12 -9.59 -18.63
N LEU A 191 5.79 -9.48 -18.76
CA LEU A 191 5.16 -8.43 -19.58
C LEU A 191 5.51 -7.04 -19.06
N ALA A 192 5.49 -6.82 -17.74
CA ALA A 192 5.93 -5.57 -17.12
C ALA A 192 7.38 -5.26 -17.46
N THR A 193 8.27 -6.25 -17.38
CA THR A 193 9.69 -6.12 -17.70
C THR A 193 9.91 -5.75 -19.18
N ARG A 194 9.15 -6.35 -20.09
CA ARG A 194 9.17 -5.99 -21.52
C ARG A 194 8.67 -4.58 -21.78
N CYS A 195 7.60 -4.15 -21.09
CA CYS A 195 7.10 -2.78 -21.18
C CYS A 195 8.14 -1.77 -20.65
N ALA A 196 8.82 -2.07 -19.54
CA ALA A 196 9.92 -1.26 -19.03
C ALA A 196 11.07 -1.14 -20.06
N GLY A 197 11.44 -2.26 -20.70
CA GLY A 197 12.44 -2.28 -21.78
C GLY A 197 12.02 -1.47 -23.02
N ALA A 198 10.76 -1.54 -23.42
CA ALA A 198 10.21 -0.74 -24.52
C ALA A 198 10.18 0.75 -24.17
N LEU A 199 9.82 1.10 -22.93
CA LEU A 199 9.87 2.48 -22.43
C LEU A 199 11.30 3.04 -22.46
N MET A 200 12.30 2.27 -22.06
CA MET A 200 13.70 2.69 -22.09
C MET A 200 14.20 3.02 -23.50
N ARG A 201 13.72 2.27 -24.50
CA ARG A 201 14.08 2.45 -25.92
C ARG A 201 13.28 3.56 -26.62
N THR A 202 12.18 4.02 -26.03
CA THR A 202 11.33 5.05 -26.63
C THR A 202 11.96 6.43 -26.38
N PRO A 203 12.32 7.20 -27.42
CA PRO A 203 12.87 8.54 -27.23
C PRO A 203 11.80 9.45 -26.60
N LEU A 204 12.23 10.31 -25.68
CA LEU A 204 11.46 11.44 -25.18
C LEU A 204 12.09 12.73 -25.70
N PRO A 205 11.31 13.76 -26.06
CA PRO A 205 11.84 15.06 -26.43
C PRO A 205 12.79 15.58 -25.33
N VAL A 206 13.85 16.27 -25.74
CA VAL A 206 14.80 16.86 -24.78
C VAL A 206 14.08 17.99 -24.04
N GLU A 207 14.07 17.97 -22.74
CA GLU A 207 13.56 19.05 -21.90
C GLU A 207 14.75 19.89 -21.43
N ASP A 208 14.69 21.20 -21.64
CA ASP A 208 15.70 22.17 -21.20
C ASP A 208 15.65 22.40 -19.66
N ASP A 209 15.45 21.35 -18.89
CA ASP A 209 15.43 21.43 -17.43
C ASP A 209 16.87 21.38 -16.88
N ALA A 210 17.57 22.51 -17.00
CA ALA A 210 18.90 22.75 -16.43
C ALA A 210 18.86 22.97 -14.90
N ARG A 211 18.07 22.23 -14.14
CA ARG A 211 18.17 22.22 -12.68
C ARG A 211 19.00 21.04 -12.20
N PRO A 212 20.16 21.29 -11.56
CA PRO A 212 20.98 20.21 -11.02
C PRO A 212 20.20 19.40 -9.99
N ARG A 213 20.11 18.07 -10.18
CA ARG A 213 19.48 17.11 -9.28
C ARG A 213 20.15 17.02 -7.89
N SER A 214 21.31 17.64 -7.71
CA SER A 214 22.19 17.43 -6.54
C SER A 214 21.83 18.21 -5.28
N SER A 215 21.02 19.26 -5.34
CA SER A 215 20.91 20.16 -4.19
C SER A 215 19.85 19.81 -3.14
N MET A 216 18.93 18.89 -3.43
CA MET A 216 17.83 18.58 -2.49
C MET A 216 17.97 17.22 -1.80
N GLU A 217 18.63 16.23 -2.44
CA GLU A 217 18.87 14.91 -1.84
C GLU A 217 20.17 14.85 -1.02
N GLU A 218 21.18 15.63 -1.37
CA GLU A 218 22.45 15.66 -0.64
C GLU A 218 22.43 16.49 0.66
N ALA A 219 21.47 17.43 0.78
CA ALA A 219 21.41 18.32 1.95
C ALA A 219 20.66 17.75 3.17
N LEU A 220 19.94 16.62 3.03
CA LEU A 220 19.14 16.04 4.11
C LEU A 220 19.82 14.78 4.69
N GLY A 221 21.07 14.92 5.09
CA GLY A 221 21.78 13.91 5.86
C GLY A 221 21.07 13.65 7.20
N GLY A 222 20.59 12.42 7.42
CA GLY A 222 20.02 11.99 8.68
C GLY A 222 19.50 10.57 8.53
N GLY A 223 20.11 9.62 9.24
CA GLY A 223 19.63 8.24 9.30
C GLY A 223 18.20 8.17 9.86
N MET A 224 17.57 7.01 9.76
CA MET A 224 16.22 6.72 10.28
C MET A 224 15.99 7.19 11.72
N TRP A 225 17.04 7.20 12.56
CA TRP A 225 17.01 7.67 13.94
C TRP A 225 16.86 9.18 14.10
N ALA A 226 17.23 9.98 13.10
CA ALA A 226 16.98 11.42 13.11
C ALA A 226 15.46 11.73 13.10
N GLY A 227 14.66 10.89 12.42
CA GLY A 227 13.21 11.01 12.43
C GLY A 227 12.59 10.74 13.80
N LEU A 228 13.15 9.82 14.58
CA LEU A 228 12.70 9.57 15.96
C LEU A 228 12.87 10.83 16.84
N THR A 229 14.02 11.51 16.75
CA THR A 229 14.29 12.72 17.52
C THR A 229 13.27 13.82 17.18
N GLU A 230 12.97 14.04 15.90
CA GLU A 230 11.96 15.01 15.47
C GLU A 230 10.57 14.68 16.02
N VAL A 231 10.18 13.40 15.98
CA VAL A 231 8.90 12.94 16.53
C VAL A 231 8.83 13.18 18.04
N LEU A 232 9.88 12.85 18.78
CA LEU A 232 9.90 13.02 20.25
C LEU A 232 9.84 14.49 20.69
N GLN A 233 10.36 15.42 19.88
CA GLN A 233 10.38 16.85 20.17
C GLN A 233 9.07 17.57 19.81
N SER A 234 8.24 17.00 18.94
CA SER A 234 7.01 17.64 18.47
C SER A 234 5.76 16.89 18.90
N ARG A 235 4.94 17.50 19.74
CA ARG A 235 3.61 16.98 20.13
C ARG A 235 2.72 16.69 18.92
N TYR A 236 2.81 17.52 17.89
CA TYR A 236 2.06 17.37 16.66
C TYR A 236 2.46 16.08 15.92
N LEU A 237 3.76 15.84 15.75
CA LEU A 237 4.29 14.62 15.12
C LEU A 237 4.04 13.38 15.98
N GLN A 238 4.05 13.48 17.32
CA GLN A 238 3.67 12.38 18.21
C GLN A 238 2.22 11.94 17.99
N ILE A 239 1.29 12.86 17.79
CA ILE A 239 -0.12 12.53 17.51
C ILE A 239 -0.26 11.88 16.13
N ILE A 240 0.50 12.33 15.12
CA ILE A 240 0.55 11.67 13.81
C ILE A 240 1.12 10.24 13.95
N CYS A 241 2.16 10.05 14.74
CA CYS A 241 2.74 8.75 15.04
C CYS A 241 1.71 7.83 15.71
N LEU A 242 0.99 8.32 16.72
CA LEU A 242 -0.09 7.59 17.40
C LEU A 242 -1.24 7.25 16.44
N HIS A 243 -1.59 8.17 15.53
CA HIS A 243 -2.57 7.88 14.47
C HIS A 243 -2.15 6.67 13.62
N VAL A 244 -0.89 6.62 13.18
CA VAL A 244 -0.36 5.51 12.37
C VAL A 244 -0.31 4.20 13.17
N LEU A 245 0.02 4.25 14.45
CA LEU A 245 -0.03 3.07 15.33
C LEU A 245 -1.46 2.52 15.50
N LEU A 246 -2.45 3.40 15.72
CA LEU A 246 -3.85 3.00 15.85
C LEU A 246 -4.44 2.49 14.52
N LEU A 247 -4.00 3.07 13.40
CA LEU A 247 -4.33 2.57 12.06
C LEU A 247 -3.78 1.15 11.86
N SER A 248 -2.52 0.94 12.18
CA SER A 248 -1.85 -0.37 12.10
C SER A 248 -2.50 -1.40 13.02
N LEU A 249 -2.81 -1.03 14.27
CA LEU A 249 -3.50 -1.89 15.24
C LEU A 249 -4.85 -2.36 14.70
N THR A 250 -5.67 -1.44 14.22
CA THR A 250 -7.01 -1.77 13.72
C THR A 250 -6.97 -2.54 12.39
N ASN A 251 -5.97 -2.29 11.53
CA ASN A 251 -5.73 -3.06 10.31
C ASN A 251 -5.31 -4.50 10.64
N THR A 252 -4.39 -4.69 11.57
CA THR A 252 -3.91 -6.01 11.99
C THR A 252 -5.01 -6.82 12.68
N PHE A 253 -5.78 -6.20 13.56
CA PHE A 253 -6.91 -6.87 14.23
C PHE A 253 -7.95 -7.35 13.22
N LEU A 254 -8.34 -6.49 12.29
CA LEU A 254 -9.30 -6.85 11.24
C LEU A 254 -8.73 -7.95 10.33
N TYR A 255 -7.43 -7.89 10.00
CA TYR A 255 -6.78 -8.91 9.19
C TYR A 255 -6.80 -10.29 9.87
N PHE A 256 -6.49 -10.34 11.19
CA PHE A 256 -6.49 -11.61 11.95
C PHE A 256 -7.91 -12.19 12.08
N GLN A 257 -8.91 -11.35 12.30
CA GLN A 257 -10.31 -11.79 12.32
C GLN A 257 -10.78 -12.26 10.95
N GLN A 258 -10.43 -11.54 9.88
CA GLN A 258 -10.72 -11.98 8.51
C GLN A 258 -10.09 -13.35 8.22
N ALA A 259 -8.81 -13.54 8.54
CA ALA A 259 -8.11 -14.80 8.32
C ALA A 259 -8.78 -15.95 9.09
N ALA A 260 -9.18 -15.72 10.35
CA ALA A 260 -9.86 -16.72 11.17
C ALA A 260 -11.25 -17.08 10.62
N ILE A 261 -12.04 -16.08 10.20
CA ILE A 261 -13.40 -16.30 9.66
C ILE A 261 -13.34 -17.03 8.32
N VAL A 262 -12.39 -16.65 7.44
CA VAL A 262 -12.21 -17.32 6.14
C VAL A 262 -11.70 -18.76 6.34
N ALA A 263 -10.76 -18.97 7.27
CA ALA A 263 -10.25 -20.30 7.60
C ALA A 263 -11.35 -21.23 8.17
N GLY A 264 -12.27 -20.69 8.96
CA GLY A 264 -13.39 -21.45 9.53
C GLY A 264 -14.56 -21.68 8.55
N ALA A 265 -14.67 -20.87 7.49
CA ALA A 265 -15.77 -20.96 6.53
C ALA A 265 -15.46 -21.86 5.32
N PHE A 266 -14.18 -22.08 5.00
CA PHE A 266 -13.77 -22.81 3.80
C PHE A 266 -12.59 -23.75 4.10
N ASP A 267 -12.72 -25.01 3.73
CA ASP A 267 -11.66 -26.02 3.89
C ASP A 267 -10.65 -25.98 2.73
N SER A 268 -11.12 -25.63 1.53
CA SER A 268 -10.30 -25.63 0.32
C SER A 268 -9.39 -24.37 0.22
N PRO A 269 -8.07 -24.53 0.06
CA PRO A 269 -7.16 -23.42 -0.22
C PRO A 269 -7.56 -22.59 -1.45
N ALA A 270 -8.14 -23.24 -2.48
CA ALA A 270 -8.58 -22.56 -3.70
C ALA A 270 -9.78 -21.64 -3.45
N GLU A 271 -10.75 -22.09 -2.64
CA GLU A 271 -11.91 -21.28 -2.25
C GLU A 271 -11.49 -20.12 -1.36
N ARG A 272 -10.61 -20.34 -0.38
CA ARG A 272 -10.08 -19.27 0.46
C ARG A 272 -9.35 -18.22 -0.38
N THR A 273 -8.49 -18.63 -1.31
CA THR A 273 -7.82 -17.73 -2.25
C THR A 273 -8.81 -16.91 -3.08
N ARG A 274 -9.86 -17.56 -3.60
CA ARG A 274 -10.93 -16.89 -4.33
C ARG A 274 -11.66 -15.86 -3.46
N VAL A 275 -11.98 -16.18 -2.21
CA VAL A 275 -12.64 -15.26 -1.29
C VAL A 275 -11.74 -14.06 -0.97
N PHE A 276 -10.46 -14.26 -0.68
CA PHE A 276 -9.52 -13.16 -0.49
C PHE A 276 -9.41 -12.26 -1.75
N ALA A 277 -9.46 -12.86 -2.94
CA ALA A 277 -9.49 -12.10 -4.19
C ALA A 277 -10.77 -11.27 -4.35
N LEU A 278 -11.93 -11.82 -3.99
CA LEU A 278 -13.20 -11.09 -4.01
C LEU A 278 -13.23 -9.95 -2.99
N ILE A 279 -12.61 -10.13 -1.82
CA ILE A 279 -12.42 -9.04 -0.85
C ILE A 279 -11.56 -7.93 -1.45
N ASP A 280 -10.41 -8.25 -2.04
CA ASP A 280 -9.54 -7.25 -2.66
C ASP A 280 -10.20 -6.54 -3.85
N LEU A 281 -10.98 -7.27 -4.65
CA LEU A 281 -11.76 -6.68 -5.75
C LEU A 281 -12.82 -5.72 -5.23
N SER A 282 -13.59 -6.11 -4.20
CA SER A 282 -14.59 -5.24 -3.59
C SER A 282 -13.98 -3.97 -2.99
N VAL A 283 -12.81 -4.10 -2.32
CA VAL A 283 -12.02 -2.96 -1.86
C VAL A 283 -11.63 -2.05 -3.02
N GLY A 284 -11.08 -2.60 -4.10
CA GLY A 284 -10.63 -1.83 -5.26
C GLY A 284 -11.78 -1.06 -5.93
N LEU A 285 -12.91 -1.72 -6.16
CA LEU A 285 -14.11 -1.09 -6.75
C LEU A 285 -14.68 0.01 -5.85
N THR A 286 -14.80 -0.26 -4.54
CA THR A 286 -15.30 0.72 -3.57
C THR A 286 -14.33 1.91 -3.46
N THR A 287 -13.03 1.66 -3.45
CA THR A 287 -12.00 2.72 -3.43
C THR A 287 -12.13 3.62 -4.64
N LEU A 288 -12.25 3.04 -5.84
CA LEU A 288 -12.40 3.80 -7.07
C LEU A 288 -13.69 4.65 -7.05
N ALA A 289 -14.81 4.08 -6.63
CA ALA A 289 -16.08 4.79 -6.50
C ALA A 289 -15.98 5.96 -5.52
N VAL A 290 -15.40 5.76 -4.33
CA VAL A 290 -15.22 6.82 -3.32
C VAL A 290 -14.25 7.89 -3.82
N GLN A 291 -13.16 7.51 -4.49
CA GLN A 291 -12.20 8.45 -5.08
C GLN A 291 -12.84 9.38 -6.10
N LEU A 292 -13.64 8.84 -7.01
CA LEU A 292 -14.28 9.62 -8.07
C LEU A 292 -15.39 10.54 -7.54
N LEU A 293 -16.15 10.08 -6.53
CA LEU A 293 -17.38 10.77 -6.11
C LEU A 293 -17.17 11.69 -4.91
N PHE A 294 -16.28 11.35 -3.97
CA PHE A 294 -16.28 11.95 -2.64
C PHE A 294 -14.96 12.59 -2.20
N THR A 295 -13.79 12.06 -2.62
CA THR A 295 -12.48 12.41 -2.02
C THR A 295 -12.21 13.92 -2.04
N GLY A 296 -12.28 14.56 -3.22
CA GLY A 296 -12.01 15.98 -3.34
C GLY A 296 -13.00 16.84 -2.56
N ARG A 297 -14.29 16.47 -2.60
CA ARG A 297 -15.35 17.22 -1.90
C ARG A 297 -15.21 17.16 -0.38
N VAL A 298 -14.88 16.00 0.15
CA VAL A 298 -14.75 15.80 1.62
C VAL A 298 -13.55 16.56 2.16
N ILE A 299 -12.37 16.42 1.54
CA ILE A 299 -11.14 17.08 2.03
C ILE A 299 -11.23 18.59 1.89
N LEU A 300 -11.74 19.12 0.76
CA LEU A 300 -11.85 20.56 0.55
C LEU A 300 -12.90 21.20 1.47
N ARG A 301 -14.05 20.54 1.71
CA ARG A 301 -15.14 21.12 2.48
C ARG A 301 -14.95 20.97 4.00
N PHE A 302 -14.44 19.86 4.45
CA PHE A 302 -14.37 19.51 5.88
C PHE A 302 -12.95 19.52 6.46
N GLY A 303 -11.93 19.49 5.61
CA GLY A 303 -10.52 19.47 6.02
C GLY A 303 -10.01 18.07 6.45
N ALA A 304 -8.70 18.00 6.68
CA ALA A 304 -8.01 16.72 6.96
C ALA A 304 -8.49 16.04 8.26
N GLY A 305 -8.72 16.80 9.33
CA GLY A 305 -9.12 16.21 10.62
C GLY A 305 -10.42 15.43 10.55
N ILE A 306 -11.44 15.95 9.84
CA ILE A 306 -12.74 15.25 9.66
C ILE A 306 -12.59 14.08 8.71
N ALA A 307 -11.80 14.22 7.62
CA ALA A 307 -11.55 13.11 6.70
C ALA A 307 -10.87 11.91 7.38
N LEU A 308 -9.91 12.17 8.27
CA LEU A 308 -9.26 11.15 9.08
C LEU A 308 -10.19 10.57 10.16
N ALA A 309 -10.96 11.40 10.85
CA ALA A 309 -11.91 10.96 11.87
C ALA A 309 -13.01 10.07 11.29
N LEU A 310 -13.44 10.29 10.05
CA LEU A 310 -14.40 9.45 9.36
C LEU A 310 -13.90 8.00 9.22
N LEU A 311 -12.60 7.80 8.90
CA LEU A 311 -12.00 6.47 8.88
C LEU A 311 -12.10 5.78 10.25
N ALA A 312 -11.80 6.50 11.34
CA ALA A 312 -11.87 5.95 12.68
C ALA A 312 -13.32 5.62 13.09
N LEU A 313 -14.30 6.43 12.70
CA LEU A 313 -15.73 6.15 12.94
C LEU A 313 -16.22 4.95 12.13
N ILE A 314 -15.84 4.83 10.86
CA ILE A 314 -16.10 3.64 10.04
C ILE A 314 -15.49 2.40 10.70
N THR A 315 -14.28 2.55 11.26
CA THR A 315 -13.60 1.47 11.97
C THR A 315 -14.35 1.06 13.22
N ALA A 316 -14.83 1.99 14.04
CA ALA A 316 -15.65 1.72 15.22
C ALA A 316 -16.96 0.99 14.85
N ALA A 317 -17.69 1.50 13.85
CA ALA A 317 -18.92 0.90 13.37
C ALA A 317 -18.68 -0.52 12.81
N GLY A 318 -17.63 -0.72 12.02
CA GLY A 318 -17.29 -2.02 11.45
C GLY A 318 -16.93 -3.06 12.51
N PHE A 319 -16.14 -2.70 13.52
CA PHE A 319 -15.86 -3.60 14.64
C PHE A 319 -17.09 -3.90 15.48
N ALA A 320 -18.00 -2.94 15.69
CA ALA A 320 -19.27 -3.20 16.35
C ALA A 320 -20.12 -4.22 15.57
N VAL A 321 -20.18 -4.11 14.24
CA VAL A 321 -20.89 -5.07 13.39
C VAL A 321 -20.26 -6.46 13.50
N ILE A 322 -18.94 -6.59 13.42
CA ILE A 322 -18.25 -7.90 13.58
C ILE A 322 -18.47 -8.46 15.00
N ALA A 323 -18.47 -7.59 16.03
CA ALA A 323 -18.70 -8.03 17.41
C ALA A 323 -20.09 -8.63 17.61
N MET A 324 -21.11 -8.08 16.92
CA MET A 324 -22.49 -8.58 16.97
C MET A 324 -22.71 -9.80 16.06
N ALA A 325 -22.06 -9.80 14.87
CA ALA A 325 -22.25 -10.83 13.86
C ALA A 325 -20.91 -11.11 13.14
N PRO A 326 -20.09 -12.04 13.64
CA PRO A 326 -18.78 -12.37 13.05
C PRO A 326 -18.96 -13.28 11.81
N VAL A 327 -19.66 -12.78 10.79
CA VAL A 327 -19.95 -13.50 9.56
C VAL A 327 -19.14 -12.93 8.38
N LEU A 328 -18.92 -13.77 7.37
CA LEU A 328 -18.09 -13.42 6.22
C LEU A 328 -18.54 -12.14 5.51
N ILE A 329 -19.85 -11.96 5.32
CA ILE A 329 -20.38 -10.77 4.63
C ILE A 329 -20.11 -9.47 5.41
N ALA A 330 -20.14 -9.51 6.74
CA ALA A 330 -19.81 -8.38 7.59
C ALA A 330 -18.32 -8.01 7.44
N VAL A 331 -17.44 -9.02 7.40
CA VAL A 331 -16.00 -8.80 7.19
C VAL A 331 -15.72 -8.24 5.80
N ILE A 332 -16.34 -8.76 4.73
CA ILE A 332 -16.17 -8.26 3.37
C ILE A 332 -16.61 -6.79 3.28
N GLY A 333 -17.79 -6.48 3.77
CA GLY A 333 -18.33 -5.12 3.77
C GLY A 333 -17.47 -4.14 4.57
N PHE A 334 -17.03 -4.55 5.76
CA PHE A 334 -16.15 -3.73 6.59
C PHE A 334 -14.77 -3.52 5.96
N GLN A 335 -14.13 -4.57 5.43
CA GLN A 335 -12.86 -4.45 4.72
C GLN A 335 -12.98 -3.51 3.52
N ALA A 336 -14.03 -3.68 2.70
CA ALA A 336 -14.25 -2.84 1.54
C ALA A 336 -14.38 -1.36 1.94
N LEU A 337 -15.23 -1.06 2.93
CA LEU A 337 -15.50 0.31 3.34
C LEU A 337 -14.31 0.96 4.06
N LYS A 338 -13.69 0.23 5.02
CA LYS A 338 -12.54 0.73 5.79
C LYS A 338 -11.35 1.03 4.89
N ARG A 339 -10.95 0.08 4.03
CA ARG A 339 -9.81 0.25 3.13
C ARG A 339 -10.09 1.27 2.03
N ALA A 340 -11.34 1.35 1.53
CA ALA A 340 -11.70 2.42 0.61
C ALA A 340 -11.60 3.80 1.28
N ALA A 341 -12.06 3.96 2.51
CA ALA A 341 -11.91 5.21 3.26
C ALA A 341 -10.43 5.52 3.56
N GLU A 342 -9.62 4.51 3.88
CA GLU A 342 -8.18 4.67 4.10
C GLU A 342 -7.47 5.16 2.84
N PHE A 343 -7.64 4.49 1.70
CA PHE A 343 -6.95 4.83 0.45
C PHE A 343 -7.48 6.11 -0.20
N SER A 344 -8.80 6.35 -0.13
CA SER A 344 -9.42 7.48 -0.82
C SER A 344 -9.42 8.77 0.00
N LEU A 345 -9.62 8.69 1.31
CA LEU A 345 -9.78 9.85 2.18
C LEU A 345 -8.61 10.05 3.13
N ALA A 346 -8.25 9.00 3.89
CA ALA A 346 -7.29 9.15 4.98
C ALA A 346 -5.86 9.34 4.48
N ASN A 347 -5.41 8.60 3.46
CA ASN A 347 -4.06 8.75 2.93
C ASN A 347 -3.82 10.14 2.33
N PRO A 348 -4.68 10.70 1.44
CA PRO A 348 -4.52 12.08 0.98
C PRO A 348 -4.61 13.11 2.11
N ALA A 349 -5.53 12.92 3.07
CA ALA A 349 -5.65 13.82 4.22
C ALA A 349 -4.41 13.79 5.11
N ARG A 350 -3.80 12.62 5.32
CA ARG A 350 -2.54 12.48 6.08
C ARG A 350 -1.39 13.23 5.42
N GLU A 351 -1.28 13.22 4.10
CA GLU A 351 -0.26 14.00 3.39
C GLU A 351 -0.38 15.50 3.70
N THR A 352 -1.61 16.03 3.81
CA THR A 352 -1.80 17.45 4.15
C THR A 352 -1.39 17.79 5.58
N LEU A 353 -1.30 16.81 6.51
CA LEU A 353 -0.80 17.09 7.86
C LEU A 353 0.66 17.54 7.88
N PHE A 354 1.45 17.12 6.93
CA PHE A 354 2.86 17.49 6.85
C PHE A 354 3.12 18.85 6.19
N THR A 355 2.11 19.52 5.65
CA THR A 355 2.29 20.84 5.01
C THR A 355 2.56 21.99 6.00
N VAL A 356 2.34 21.76 7.29
CA VAL A 356 2.50 22.76 8.35
C VAL A 356 3.78 22.57 9.19
N VAL A 357 4.63 21.64 8.81
CA VAL A 357 5.95 21.41 9.42
C VAL A 357 7.05 21.81 8.45
N THR A 358 8.28 22.00 8.95
CA THR A 358 9.41 22.35 8.09
C THR A 358 9.73 21.19 7.12
N PRO A 359 10.29 21.47 5.93
CA PRO A 359 10.67 20.43 4.98
C PRO A 359 11.61 19.37 5.56
N GLU A 360 12.52 19.77 6.43
CA GLU A 360 13.44 18.87 7.11
C GLU A 360 12.72 17.94 8.08
N GLN A 361 11.84 18.50 8.94
CA GLN A 361 10.99 17.72 9.85
C GLN A 361 10.08 16.76 9.10
N MET A 362 9.47 17.22 8.00
CA MET A 362 8.62 16.38 7.15
C MET A 362 9.41 15.18 6.63
N TYR A 363 10.57 15.39 6.03
CA TYR A 363 11.33 14.31 5.40
C TYR A 363 11.80 13.26 6.42
N LYS A 364 12.40 13.72 7.52
CA LYS A 364 12.92 12.84 8.57
C LYS A 364 11.81 12.08 9.29
N SER A 365 10.76 12.79 9.76
CA SER A 365 9.66 12.17 10.50
C SER A 365 8.81 11.24 9.63
N LYS A 366 8.51 11.62 8.37
CA LYS A 366 7.69 10.81 7.49
C LYS A 366 8.36 9.48 7.16
N SER A 367 9.65 9.49 6.82
CA SER A 367 10.41 8.26 6.56
C SER A 367 10.39 7.32 7.77
N PHE A 368 10.58 7.85 8.99
CA PHE A 368 10.51 7.07 10.22
C PHE A 368 9.10 6.53 10.48
N ILE A 369 8.07 7.36 10.34
CA ILE A 369 6.67 6.99 10.60
C ILE A 369 6.20 5.93 9.60
N ASP A 370 6.44 6.11 8.31
CA ASP A 370 5.96 5.20 7.26
C ASP A 370 6.69 3.86 7.23
N THR A 371 7.91 3.80 7.78
CA THR A 371 8.71 2.56 7.79
C THR A 371 8.71 1.91 9.17
N ALA A 372 9.31 2.55 10.18
CA ALA A 372 9.50 1.93 11.47
C ALA A 372 8.20 1.86 12.28
N VAL A 373 7.44 2.97 12.33
CA VAL A 373 6.21 3.04 13.15
C VAL A 373 5.11 2.19 12.54
N PHE A 374 4.87 2.29 11.24
CA PHE A 374 3.80 1.53 10.59
C PHE A 374 4.08 0.02 10.63
N ARG A 375 5.27 -0.42 10.20
CA ARG A 375 5.62 -1.85 10.18
C ARG A 375 5.88 -2.45 11.55
N GLY A 376 6.52 -1.68 12.44
CA GLY A 376 6.66 -2.07 13.84
C GLY A 376 5.31 -2.12 14.55
N GLY A 377 4.41 -1.20 14.22
CA GLY A 377 3.02 -1.19 14.66
C GLY A 377 2.26 -2.45 14.24
N ASP A 378 2.39 -2.88 12.97
CA ASP A 378 1.79 -4.14 12.48
C ASP A 378 2.27 -5.34 13.29
N ALA A 379 3.59 -5.47 13.50
CA ALA A 379 4.17 -6.56 14.28
C ALA A 379 3.72 -6.52 15.76
N ALA A 380 3.81 -5.36 16.42
CA ALA A 380 3.37 -5.19 17.80
C ALA A 380 1.88 -5.48 17.99
N SER A 381 1.04 -4.99 17.06
CA SER A 381 -0.40 -5.23 17.09
C SER A 381 -0.78 -6.70 16.94
N GLY A 382 0.02 -7.45 16.15
CA GLY A 382 -0.13 -8.91 16.06
C GLY A 382 0.09 -9.61 17.42
N TRP A 383 1.09 -9.18 18.18
CA TRP A 383 1.34 -9.69 19.53
C TRP A 383 0.28 -9.25 20.54
N VAL A 384 -0.20 -8.01 20.45
CA VAL A 384 -1.33 -7.53 21.29
C VAL A 384 -2.58 -8.38 21.02
N TYR A 385 -2.94 -8.62 19.75
CA TYR A 385 -4.08 -9.48 19.41
C TYR A 385 -3.92 -10.90 19.95
N THR A 386 -2.74 -11.49 19.77
CA THR A 386 -2.43 -12.83 20.27
C THR A 386 -2.48 -12.90 21.79
N GLY A 387 -1.95 -11.90 22.49
CA GLY A 387 -2.05 -11.79 23.95
C GLY A 387 -3.48 -11.72 24.44
N LEU A 388 -4.34 -10.92 23.80
CA LEU A 388 -5.76 -10.85 24.12
C LEU A 388 -6.47 -12.20 23.92
N ARG A 389 -6.13 -12.93 22.84
CA ARG A 389 -6.69 -14.25 22.54
C ARG A 389 -6.21 -15.35 23.49
N GLN A 390 -4.89 -15.43 23.74
CA GLN A 390 -4.27 -16.56 24.42
C GLN A 390 -4.15 -16.34 25.92
N SER A 391 -3.75 -15.13 26.38
CA SER A 391 -3.52 -14.85 27.79
C SER A 391 -4.79 -14.44 28.52
N LEU A 392 -5.69 -13.69 27.85
CA LEU A 392 -6.97 -13.26 28.42
C LEU A 392 -8.17 -14.10 27.95
N ALA A 393 -7.92 -15.12 27.11
CA ALA A 393 -8.92 -16.02 26.55
C ALA A 393 -10.12 -15.30 25.89
N LEU A 394 -9.91 -14.08 25.37
CA LEU A 394 -10.97 -13.31 24.72
C LEU A 394 -11.29 -13.91 23.35
N ASP A 395 -12.55 -14.06 23.04
CA ASP A 395 -13.01 -14.44 21.71
C ASP A 395 -12.91 -13.27 20.69
N ALA A 396 -13.18 -13.56 19.43
CA ALA A 396 -13.11 -12.55 18.37
C ALA A 396 -14.11 -11.41 18.59
N SER A 397 -15.31 -11.71 19.11
CA SER A 397 -16.35 -10.72 19.41
C SER A 397 -15.94 -9.80 20.56
N ALA A 398 -15.37 -10.34 21.64
CA ALA A 398 -14.88 -9.55 22.77
C ALA A 398 -13.73 -8.60 22.35
N ILE A 399 -12.79 -9.10 21.52
CA ILE A 399 -11.71 -8.25 20.98
C ILE A 399 -12.28 -7.15 20.07
N ALA A 400 -13.28 -7.48 19.25
CA ALA A 400 -13.95 -6.49 18.41
C ALA A 400 -14.66 -5.42 19.26
N TRP A 401 -15.39 -5.80 20.32
CA TRP A 401 -16.00 -4.85 21.27
C TRP A 401 -14.95 -3.99 21.98
N LEU A 402 -13.82 -4.54 22.38
CA LEU A 402 -12.73 -3.79 22.99
C LEU A 402 -12.12 -2.75 22.02
N THR A 403 -12.15 -3.05 20.72
CA THR A 403 -11.60 -2.15 19.70
C THR A 403 -12.52 -0.94 19.42
N VAL A 404 -13.82 -1.04 19.67
CA VAL A 404 -14.78 0.06 19.45
C VAL A 404 -14.44 1.33 20.23
N PRO A 405 -14.29 1.30 21.57
CA PRO A 405 -13.93 2.51 22.32
C PRO A 405 -12.55 3.06 21.93
N VAL A 406 -11.59 2.20 21.57
CA VAL A 406 -10.29 2.62 21.06
C VAL A 406 -10.45 3.41 19.76
N ALA A 407 -11.28 2.93 18.83
CA ALA A 407 -11.54 3.62 17.56
C ALA A 407 -12.30 4.95 17.76
N LEU A 408 -13.21 5.02 18.71
CA LEU A 408 -13.91 6.28 19.07
C LEU A 408 -12.96 7.31 19.70
N ALA A 409 -12.08 6.87 20.61
CA ALA A 409 -11.03 7.72 21.17
C ALA A 409 -10.07 8.21 20.08
N TRP A 410 -9.72 7.33 19.13
CA TRP A 410 -8.94 7.67 17.95
C TRP A 410 -9.63 8.74 17.09
N ALA A 411 -10.93 8.63 16.83
CA ALA A 411 -11.70 9.65 16.11
C ALA A 411 -11.63 11.02 16.80
N ALA A 412 -11.83 11.06 18.13
CA ALA A 412 -11.72 12.29 18.91
C ALA A 412 -10.31 12.91 18.85
N MET A 413 -9.27 12.07 18.91
CA MET A 413 -7.88 12.51 18.76
C MET A 413 -7.63 13.12 17.37
N LEU A 414 -8.17 12.54 16.30
CA LEU A 414 -8.00 13.02 14.94
C LEU A 414 -8.71 14.37 14.69
N LEU A 415 -9.85 14.61 15.33
CA LEU A 415 -10.49 15.92 15.31
C LEU A 415 -9.60 16.99 15.97
N LYS A 416 -8.98 16.67 17.12
CA LYS A 416 -8.00 17.56 17.77
C LYS A 416 -6.78 17.80 16.89
N LEU A 417 -6.26 16.76 16.23
CA LEU A 417 -5.14 16.88 15.28
C LEU A 417 -5.46 17.85 14.14
N GLY A 418 -6.67 17.75 13.58
CA GLY A 418 -7.13 18.68 12.54
C GLY A 418 -7.24 20.13 13.03
N ALA A 419 -7.67 20.35 14.28
CA ALA A 419 -7.68 21.69 14.89
C ALA A 419 -6.26 22.22 15.09
N MET A 420 -5.33 21.39 15.56
CA MET A 420 -3.92 21.75 15.68
C MET A 420 -3.29 22.11 14.33
N GLN A 421 -3.59 21.35 13.27
CA GLN A 421 -3.12 21.65 11.91
C GLN A 421 -3.58 23.04 11.48
N LYS A 422 -4.87 23.37 11.66
CA LYS A 422 -5.43 24.66 11.28
C LYS A 422 -4.76 25.81 12.07
N ALA A 423 -4.51 25.63 13.36
CA ALA A 423 -3.83 26.61 14.21
C ALA A 423 -2.37 26.84 13.77
N LEU A 424 -1.65 25.76 13.40
CA LEU A 424 -0.28 25.88 12.89
C LEU A 424 -0.25 26.55 11.51
N ALA A 425 -1.17 26.21 10.60
CA ALA A 425 -1.29 26.84 9.30
C ALA A 425 -1.55 28.36 9.39
N ALA A 426 -2.41 28.78 10.34
CA ALA A 426 -2.69 30.20 10.58
C ALA A 426 -1.43 30.98 11.06
N ARG A 427 -0.55 30.37 11.83
CA ARG A 427 0.71 30.99 12.29
C ARG A 427 1.75 31.17 11.18
N HIS A 428 1.72 30.32 10.13
CA HIS A 428 2.62 30.39 8.98
C HIS A 428 2.07 31.23 7.83
N SER A 429 0.85 31.74 7.95
CA SER A 429 0.25 32.64 6.94
C SER A 429 0.82 34.05 7.11
N PRO A 430 1.16 34.79 6.00
CA PRO A 430 1.71 36.15 6.07
C PRO A 430 0.80 37.20 6.79
N ALA A 431 -0.46 36.86 7.01
CA ALA A 431 -1.41 37.71 7.77
C ALA A 431 -1.15 37.65 9.28
N GLY A 432 -0.55 36.60 9.85
CA GLY A 432 -0.22 36.46 11.27
C GLY A 432 1.10 37.11 11.70
N ALA A 433 1.88 37.67 10.77
CA ALA A 433 3.13 38.38 11.07
C ALA A 433 2.93 39.89 11.32
N ARG A 434 1.69 40.37 11.46
CA ARG A 434 1.35 41.79 11.68
C ARG A 434 0.63 42.04 13.02
N GLU A 435 0.63 41.09 13.93
CA GLU A 435 0.32 41.27 15.35
C GLU A 435 1.58 40.94 16.18
#